data_6740dd5a83ae732d1f50924da3515033
#
_entry.id   6740dd5a83ae732d1f50924da3515033
#
_cell.length_a   1.000
_cell.length_b   1.000
_cell.length_c   1.000
_cell.angle_alpha   90.00
_cell.angle_beta   90.00
_cell.angle_gamma   90.00
#
_symmetry.space_group_name_H-M   'P 1'
#
loop_
_entity.id
_entity.type
_entity.pdbx_description
1 polymer ?
#
loop_
_entity_poly.entity_id
_entity_poly.type
_entity_poly.pdbx_seq_one_letter_code
_entity_poly.pdbx_strand_id
1 'polypeptide(L)'
;MQGNMYLNISQVIKAFSIVALGSISASAIFMIVVLFFKTVSACEAFFGILSAASGFVIGAYIPISQFSNEVQTVCNLFPASQITIMLRNILLNGLLDHINTSLQGVDQGMFVLSLKEYFTFQAKLFKGYLDMNKMLEYILGVILFCIVAQIMIYSGSYKKN
;
A
#
# COMPACT_ATOMS: atom_id res chain seq x y z
N MET A 1 -31.62 14.25 7.01
CA MET A 1 -30.55 13.25 6.86
C MET A 1 -29.35 13.71 7.69
N GLN A 2 -29.20 13.25 8.92
CA GLN A 2 -27.99 13.47 9.69
C GLN A 2 -26.94 12.51 9.11
N GLY A 3 -25.96 13.06 8.39
CA GLY A 3 -24.83 12.29 7.89
C GLY A 3 -23.99 11.85 9.09
N ASN A 4 -24.17 10.61 9.51
CA ASN A 4 -23.26 10.00 10.47
C ASN A 4 -21.89 9.93 9.83
N MET A 5 -20.99 10.84 10.19
CA MET A 5 -19.60 10.74 9.80
C MET A 5 -18.99 9.55 10.56
N TYR A 6 -18.83 8.42 9.85
CA TYR A 6 -18.16 7.22 10.39
C TYR A 6 -16.65 7.41 10.57
N LEU A 7 -16.14 8.62 10.25
CA LEU A 7 -14.74 8.98 10.37
C LEU A 7 -14.54 9.94 11.54
N ASN A 8 -13.69 9.53 12.47
CA ASN A 8 -13.23 10.38 13.56
C ASN A 8 -12.02 11.22 13.10
N ILE A 9 -11.83 12.42 13.66
CA ILE A 9 -10.67 13.29 13.40
C ILE A 9 -9.36 12.52 13.56
N SER A 10 -9.25 11.65 14.56
CA SER A 10 -8.09 10.79 14.75
C SER A 10 -7.82 9.86 13.55
N GLN A 11 -8.85 9.32 12.92
CA GLN A 11 -8.72 8.47 11.73
C GLN A 11 -8.27 9.28 10.51
N VAL A 12 -8.75 10.51 10.37
CA VAL A 12 -8.31 11.43 9.32
C VAL A 12 -6.83 11.74 9.46
N ILE A 13 -6.37 12.09 10.68
CA ILE A 13 -4.94 12.36 10.95
C ILE A 13 -4.09 11.12 10.63
N LYS A 14 -4.51 9.93 11.06
CA LYS A 14 -3.83 8.67 10.74
C LYS A 14 -3.75 8.43 9.23
N ALA A 15 -4.84 8.67 8.49
CA ALA A 15 -4.87 8.52 7.05
C ALA A 15 -3.87 9.46 6.36
N PHE A 16 -3.84 10.75 6.75
CA PHE A 16 -2.85 11.69 6.23
C PHE A 16 -1.40 11.28 6.53
N SER A 17 -1.14 10.78 7.75
CA SER A 17 0.19 10.29 8.13
C SER A 17 0.63 9.10 7.26
N ILE A 18 -0.29 8.19 6.96
CA ILE A 18 -0.02 7.03 6.09
C ILE A 18 0.22 7.46 4.65
N VAL A 19 -0.56 8.41 4.13
CA VAL A 19 -0.33 8.97 2.79
C VAL A 19 1.03 9.64 2.70
N ALA A 20 1.41 10.44 3.70
CA ALA A 20 2.72 11.07 3.76
C ALA A 20 3.85 10.02 3.77
N LEU A 21 3.73 8.98 4.59
CA LEU A 21 4.68 7.86 4.63
C LEU A 21 4.76 7.14 3.28
N GLY A 22 3.62 6.93 2.63
CA GLY A 22 3.54 6.34 1.29
C GLY A 22 4.26 7.18 0.24
N SER A 23 4.07 8.49 0.27
CA SER A 23 4.74 9.43 -0.64
C SER A 23 6.25 9.41 -0.46
N ILE A 24 6.73 9.38 0.79
CA ILE A 24 8.17 9.28 1.10
C ILE A 24 8.74 7.96 0.59
N SER A 25 8.04 6.83 0.82
CA SER A 25 8.52 5.53 0.37
C SER A 25 8.56 5.42 -1.14
N ALA A 26 7.54 5.92 -1.85
CA ALA A 26 7.51 5.96 -3.30
C ALA A 26 8.65 6.82 -3.86
N SER A 27 8.86 8.01 -3.32
CA SER A 27 9.95 8.90 -3.73
C SER A 27 11.31 8.25 -3.53
N ALA A 28 11.53 7.58 -2.41
CA ALA A 28 12.79 6.89 -2.12
C ALA A 28 13.07 5.75 -3.13
N ILE A 29 12.06 4.96 -3.48
CA ILE A 29 12.17 3.90 -4.48
C ILE A 29 12.43 4.49 -5.87
N PHE A 30 11.64 5.48 -6.29
CA PHE A 30 11.76 6.08 -7.61
C PHE A 30 13.12 6.76 -7.81
N MET A 31 13.67 7.37 -6.76
CA MET A 31 15.01 7.96 -6.81
C MET A 31 16.10 6.93 -7.16
N ILE A 32 16.00 5.70 -6.61
CA ILE A 32 16.92 4.62 -6.98
C ILE A 32 16.67 4.18 -8.42
N VAL A 33 15.41 4.01 -8.81
CA VAL A 33 15.04 3.54 -10.16
C VAL A 33 15.56 4.50 -11.23
N VAL A 34 15.46 5.81 -11.02
CA VAL A 34 15.95 6.84 -11.94
C VAL A 34 17.45 6.72 -12.20
N LEU A 35 18.25 6.30 -11.21
CA LEU A 35 19.69 6.14 -11.36
C LEU A 35 20.11 5.07 -12.39
N PHE A 36 19.21 4.15 -12.73
CA PHE A 36 19.47 3.11 -13.74
C PHE A 36 19.22 3.57 -15.17
N PHE A 37 18.54 4.69 -15.38
CA PHE A 37 18.24 5.22 -16.71
C PHE A 37 19.35 6.16 -17.21
N LYS A 38 19.77 5.94 -18.46
CA LYS A 38 20.77 6.77 -19.12
C LYS A 38 20.17 7.95 -19.88
N THR A 39 18.87 7.89 -20.21
CA THR A 39 18.17 8.93 -20.98
C THR A 39 16.84 9.28 -20.33
N VAL A 40 16.45 10.53 -20.45
CA VAL A 40 15.17 11.04 -19.93
C VAL A 40 14.00 10.33 -20.60
N SER A 41 14.04 10.15 -21.91
CA SER A 41 12.95 9.49 -22.66
C SER A 41 12.70 8.03 -22.20
N ALA A 42 13.78 7.28 -21.89
CA ALA A 42 13.62 5.92 -21.37
C ALA A 42 13.00 5.91 -19.96
N CYS A 43 13.37 6.88 -19.14
CA CYS A 43 12.81 7.09 -17.81
C CYS A 43 11.31 7.43 -17.89
N GLU A 44 10.92 8.37 -18.74
CA GLU A 44 9.53 8.78 -18.95
C GLU A 44 8.67 7.60 -19.46
N ALA A 45 9.16 6.84 -20.45
CA ALA A 45 8.47 5.67 -20.95
C ALA A 45 8.24 4.62 -19.88
N PHE A 46 9.27 4.34 -19.05
CA PHE A 46 9.15 3.40 -17.94
C PHE A 46 8.11 3.85 -16.92
N PHE A 47 8.16 5.12 -16.48
CA PHE A 47 7.18 5.64 -15.51
C PHE A 47 5.77 5.73 -16.09
N GLY A 48 5.61 5.95 -17.39
CA GLY A 48 4.33 5.87 -18.07
C GLY A 48 3.70 4.48 -17.96
N ILE A 49 4.47 3.42 -18.24
CA ILE A 49 4.03 2.03 -18.11
C ILE A 49 3.74 1.69 -16.64
N LEU A 50 4.64 2.09 -15.73
CA LEU A 50 4.48 1.82 -14.30
C LEU A 50 3.25 2.50 -13.73
N SER A 51 2.95 3.73 -14.16
CA SER A 51 1.74 4.46 -13.76
C SER A 51 0.46 3.71 -14.21
N ALA A 52 0.42 3.23 -15.45
CA ALA A 52 -0.70 2.44 -15.94
C ALA A 52 -0.85 1.10 -15.20
N ALA A 53 0.26 0.43 -14.89
CA ALA A 53 0.27 -0.84 -14.17
C ALA A 53 -0.03 -0.70 -12.67
N SER A 54 0.20 0.47 -12.09
CA SER A 54 0.08 0.69 -10.63
C SER A 54 -1.30 0.35 -10.10
N GLY A 55 -2.37 0.63 -10.86
CA GLY A 55 -3.75 0.33 -10.48
C GLY A 55 -4.02 -1.16 -10.26
N PHE A 56 -3.31 -2.05 -10.96
CA PHE A 56 -3.37 -3.50 -10.73
C PHE A 56 -2.60 -3.88 -9.46
N VAL A 57 -1.39 -3.34 -9.29
CA VAL A 57 -0.52 -3.65 -8.15
C VAL A 57 -1.15 -3.26 -6.81
N ILE A 58 -1.81 -2.10 -6.75
CA ILE A 58 -2.49 -1.62 -5.53
C ILE A 58 -3.89 -2.20 -5.35
N GLY A 59 -4.38 -2.97 -6.31
CA GLY A 59 -5.72 -3.56 -6.25
C GLY A 59 -6.86 -2.54 -6.42
N ALA A 60 -6.63 -1.49 -7.24
CA ALA A 60 -7.65 -0.49 -7.54
C ALA A 60 -8.57 -0.94 -8.69
N TYR A 61 -8.02 -1.59 -9.72
CA TYR A 61 -8.80 -2.10 -10.85
C TYR A 61 -9.39 -3.48 -10.57
N ILE A 62 -8.58 -4.37 -10.01
CA ILE A 62 -8.98 -5.72 -9.62
C ILE A 62 -8.48 -5.95 -8.19
N PRO A 63 -9.34 -6.37 -7.25
CA PRO A 63 -8.91 -6.66 -5.89
C PRO A 63 -7.77 -7.69 -5.88
N ILE A 64 -6.74 -7.44 -5.07
CA ILE A 64 -5.54 -8.30 -4.99
C ILE A 64 -5.91 -9.73 -4.59
N SER A 65 -6.99 -9.92 -3.82
CA SER A 65 -7.51 -11.23 -3.42
C SER A 65 -7.90 -12.13 -4.60
N GLN A 66 -8.18 -11.55 -5.77
CA GLN A 66 -8.55 -12.31 -6.98
C GLN A 66 -7.35 -12.89 -7.73
N PHE A 67 -6.14 -12.51 -7.35
CA PHE A 67 -4.92 -13.04 -7.96
C PHE A 67 -4.46 -14.32 -7.25
N SER A 68 -3.57 -15.07 -7.90
CA SER A 68 -2.90 -16.22 -7.28
C SER A 68 -2.03 -15.79 -6.09
N ASN A 69 -1.72 -16.71 -5.19
CA ASN A 69 -0.94 -16.40 -3.98
C ASN A 69 0.42 -15.76 -4.27
N GLU A 70 1.06 -16.18 -5.37
CA GLU A 70 2.35 -15.69 -5.83
C GLU A 70 2.22 -14.24 -6.28
N VAL A 71 1.19 -13.93 -7.08
CA VAL A 71 0.91 -12.57 -7.57
C VAL A 71 0.51 -11.66 -6.39
N GLN A 72 -0.31 -12.14 -5.46
CA GLN A 72 -0.63 -11.38 -4.23
C GLN A 72 0.64 -11.03 -3.46
N THR A 73 1.58 -11.96 -3.31
CA THR A 73 2.85 -11.71 -2.64
C THR A 73 3.66 -10.64 -3.36
N VAL A 74 3.78 -10.74 -4.70
CA VAL A 74 4.48 -9.75 -5.52
C VAL A 74 3.83 -8.36 -5.38
N CYS A 75 2.51 -8.26 -5.47
CA CYS A 75 1.80 -6.99 -5.27
C CYS A 75 2.06 -6.40 -3.89
N ASN A 76 2.03 -7.23 -2.85
CA ASN A 76 2.20 -6.79 -1.46
C ASN A 76 3.66 -6.50 -1.06
N LEU A 77 4.65 -6.85 -1.90
CA LEU A 77 6.03 -6.36 -1.76
C LEU A 77 6.15 -4.87 -2.07
N PHE A 78 5.26 -4.32 -2.88
CA PHE A 78 5.26 -2.88 -3.15
C PHE A 78 4.63 -2.12 -1.98
N PRO A 79 5.32 -1.13 -1.38
CA PRO A 79 4.78 -0.33 -0.29
C PRO A 79 3.43 0.33 -0.62
N ALA A 80 3.22 0.72 -1.87
CA ALA A 80 1.96 1.34 -2.32
C ALA A 80 0.75 0.42 -2.09
N SER A 81 0.88 -0.89 -2.28
CA SER A 81 -0.17 -1.87 -1.99
C SER A 81 -0.49 -1.89 -0.49
N GLN A 82 0.54 -1.95 0.36
CA GLN A 82 0.36 -1.97 1.81
C GLN A 82 -0.26 -0.65 2.33
N ILE A 83 0.16 0.50 1.79
CA ILE A 83 -0.44 1.80 2.09
C ILE A 83 -1.94 1.79 1.76
N THR A 84 -2.32 1.26 0.60
CA THR A 84 -3.72 1.15 0.19
C THR A 84 -4.53 0.28 1.14
N ILE A 85 -3.98 -0.86 1.58
CA ILE A 85 -4.60 -1.75 2.56
C ILE A 85 -4.76 -1.05 3.91
N MET A 86 -3.75 -0.33 4.38
CA MET A 86 -3.81 0.45 5.62
C MET A 86 -4.88 1.54 5.56
N LEU A 87 -4.98 2.25 4.44
CA LEU A 87 -6.02 3.26 4.23
C LEU A 87 -7.42 2.65 4.22
N ARG A 88 -7.63 1.50 3.57
CA ARG A 88 -8.90 0.76 3.62
C ARG A 88 -9.28 0.43 5.05
N ASN A 89 -8.34 -0.08 5.85
CA ASN A 89 -8.58 -0.39 7.25
C ASN A 89 -9.01 0.85 8.06
N ILE A 90 -8.35 1.99 7.88
CA ILE A 90 -8.66 3.19 8.64
C ILE A 90 -9.98 3.82 8.22
N LEU A 91 -10.23 3.89 6.91
CA LEU A 91 -11.37 4.62 6.37
C LEU A 91 -12.67 3.79 6.36
N LEU A 92 -12.59 2.48 6.17
CA LEU A 92 -13.76 1.63 5.94
C LEU A 92 -14.17 0.80 7.15
N ASN A 93 -13.29 0.56 8.14
CA ASN A 93 -13.66 -0.29 9.28
C ASN A 93 -14.89 0.25 10.03
N GLY A 94 -14.98 1.56 10.27
CA GLY A 94 -16.14 2.15 10.95
C GLY A 94 -17.46 1.92 10.19
N LEU A 95 -17.43 2.02 8.86
CA LEU A 95 -18.60 1.73 8.02
C LEU A 95 -18.96 0.24 8.05
N LEU A 96 -17.95 -0.64 7.97
CA LEU A 96 -18.16 -2.10 8.00
C LEU A 96 -18.69 -2.56 9.35
N ASP A 97 -18.23 -1.97 10.45
CA ASP A 97 -18.73 -2.26 11.79
C ASP A 97 -20.20 -1.82 11.93
N HIS A 98 -20.58 -0.68 11.34
CA HIS A 98 -21.97 -0.24 11.31
C HIS A 98 -22.86 -1.20 10.49
N ILE A 99 -22.38 -1.64 9.31
CA ILE A 99 -23.08 -2.61 8.48
C ILE A 99 -23.27 -3.92 9.26
N ASN A 100 -22.20 -4.40 9.92
CA ASN A 100 -22.26 -5.61 10.73
C ASN A 100 -23.29 -5.51 11.86
N THR A 101 -23.34 -4.35 12.54
CA THR A 101 -24.32 -4.11 13.60
C THR A 101 -25.76 -4.07 13.05
N SER A 102 -25.94 -3.49 11.87
CA SER A 102 -27.24 -3.41 11.21
C SER A 102 -27.76 -4.77 10.72
N LEU A 103 -26.85 -5.69 10.40
CA LEU A 103 -27.14 -7.05 9.92
C LEU A 103 -27.13 -8.10 11.05
N GLN A 104 -26.93 -7.68 12.31
CA GLN A 104 -26.86 -8.59 13.46
C GLN A 104 -28.12 -9.48 13.55
N GLY A 105 -27.88 -10.79 13.53
CA GLY A 105 -28.94 -11.83 13.60
C GLY A 105 -29.38 -12.39 12.25
N VAL A 106 -29.01 -11.78 11.13
CA VAL A 106 -29.36 -12.27 9.79
C VAL A 106 -28.24 -13.13 9.20
N ASP A 107 -26.98 -12.67 9.27
CA ASP A 107 -25.84 -13.31 8.57
C ASP A 107 -24.63 -13.65 9.46
N GLN A 108 -24.74 -13.41 10.76
CA GLN A 108 -23.66 -13.66 11.75
C GLN A 108 -22.31 -13.02 11.37
N GLY A 109 -22.34 -11.90 10.63
CA GLY A 109 -21.14 -11.18 10.20
C GLY A 109 -20.43 -11.73 8.96
N MET A 110 -20.99 -12.76 8.31
CA MET A 110 -20.40 -13.40 7.13
C MET A 110 -20.25 -12.41 5.96
N PHE A 111 -21.20 -11.52 5.77
CA PHE A 111 -21.15 -10.52 4.71
C PHE A 111 -19.96 -9.56 4.85
N VAL A 112 -19.76 -9.02 6.05
CA VAL A 112 -18.62 -8.11 6.31
C VAL A 112 -17.29 -8.85 6.21
N LEU A 113 -17.23 -10.10 6.65
CA LEU A 113 -16.04 -10.94 6.52
C LEU A 113 -15.67 -11.14 5.05
N SER A 114 -16.65 -11.50 4.22
CA SER A 114 -16.47 -11.69 2.78
C SER A 114 -16.03 -10.41 2.07
N LEU A 115 -16.58 -9.26 2.48
CA LEU A 115 -16.15 -7.96 1.96
C LEU A 115 -14.68 -7.64 2.34
N LYS A 116 -14.30 -7.89 3.60
CA LYS A 116 -12.92 -7.68 4.06
C LYS A 116 -11.93 -8.57 3.30
N GLU A 117 -12.31 -9.80 3.04
CA GLU A 117 -11.50 -10.73 2.25
C GLU A 117 -11.41 -10.30 0.79
N TYR A 118 -12.55 -9.99 0.16
CA TYR A 118 -12.62 -9.58 -1.24
C TYR A 118 -11.79 -8.31 -1.51
N PHE A 119 -11.94 -7.29 -0.69
CA PHE A 119 -11.22 -6.02 -0.84
C PHE A 119 -9.82 -6.02 -0.25
N THR A 120 -9.32 -7.14 0.25
CA THR A 120 -7.98 -7.29 0.79
C THR A 120 -7.69 -6.29 1.92
N PHE A 121 -8.19 -6.59 3.12
CA PHE A 121 -7.93 -5.80 4.33
C PHE A 121 -6.65 -6.22 5.05
N GLN A 122 -6.02 -7.30 4.60
CA GLN A 122 -4.77 -7.82 5.14
C GLN A 122 -3.78 -8.07 4.01
N ALA A 123 -2.56 -7.58 4.15
CA ALA A 123 -1.51 -7.87 3.19
C ALA A 123 -0.99 -9.30 3.39
N LYS A 124 -0.99 -10.10 2.32
CA LYS A 124 -0.44 -11.45 2.35
C LYS A 124 0.98 -11.42 1.78
N LEU A 125 1.96 -11.83 2.58
CA LEU A 125 3.33 -12.02 2.13
C LEU A 125 3.73 -13.48 2.36
N PHE A 126 4.10 -14.17 1.27
CA PHE A 126 4.41 -15.60 1.28
C PHE A 126 3.30 -16.43 1.92
N LYS A 127 3.52 -16.99 3.09
CA LYS A 127 2.56 -17.83 3.83
C LYS A 127 1.89 -17.11 5.01
N GLY A 128 2.20 -15.84 5.24
CA GLY A 128 1.71 -15.08 6.40
C GLY A 128 0.91 -13.84 6.02
N TYR A 129 0.06 -13.42 6.93
CA TYR A 129 -0.63 -12.14 6.85
C TYR A 129 0.13 -11.09 7.67
N LEU A 130 0.27 -9.90 7.12
CA LEU A 130 0.86 -8.76 7.81
C LEU A 130 -0.22 -8.00 8.56
N ASP A 131 0.00 -7.78 9.84
CA ASP A 131 -0.76 -6.86 10.65
C ASP A 131 -0.33 -5.41 10.37
N MET A 132 -1.16 -4.44 10.78
CA MET A 132 -0.96 -3.00 10.55
C MET A 132 0.46 -2.55 11.01
N ASN A 133 0.90 -3.00 12.19
CA ASN A 133 2.21 -2.64 12.74
C ASN A 133 3.36 -3.21 11.89
N LYS A 134 3.23 -4.45 11.45
CA LYS A 134 4.22 -5.09 10.57
C LYS A 134 4.29 -4.44 9.19
N MET A 135 3.17 -3.97 8.66
CA MET A 135 3.17 -3.18 7.41
C MET A 135 3.91 -1.86 7.59
N LEU A 136 3.71 -1.16 8.71
CA LEU A 136 4.45 0.06 9.05
C LEU A 136 5.95 -0.21 9.18
N GLU A 137 6.36 -1.22 9.93
CA GLU A 137 7.76 -1.62 10.07
C GLU A 137 8.39 -1.95 8.71
N TYR A 138 7.68 -2.67 7.86
CA TYR A 138 8.14 -2.99 6.52
C TYR A 138 8.38 -1.75 5.68
N ILE A 139 7.43 -0.79 5.65
CA ILE A 139 7.54 0.44 4.88
C ILE A 139 8.73 1.29 5.38
N LEU A 140 8.89 1.42 6.70
CA LEU A 140 10.02 2.11 7.30
C LEU A 140 11.34 1.43 6.95
N GLY A 141 11.38 0.09 6.98
CA GLY A 141 12.54 -0.69 6.56
C GLY A 141 12.90 -0.47 5.09
N VAL A 142 11.92 -0.42 4.20
CA VAL A 142 12.13 -0.11 2.77
C VAL A 142 12.69 1.31 2.59
N ILE A 143 12.14 2.30 3.29
CA ILE A 143 12.64 3.68 3.23
C ILE A 143 14.11 3.73 3.68
N LEU A 144 14.43 3.11 4.82
CA LEU A 144 15.80 3.08 5.35
C LEU A 144 16.76 2.40 4.37
N PHE A 145 16.36 1.25 3.83
CA PHE A 145 17.13 0.52 2.82
C PHE A 145 17.40 1.38 1.59
N CYS A 146 16.38 2.08 1.08
CA CYS A 146 16.51 2.95 -0.08
C CYS A 146 17.47 4.11 0.19
N ILE A 147 17.41 4.73 1.38
CA ILE A 147 18.33 5.83 1.76
C ILE A 147 19.76 5.33 1.80
N VAL A 148 20.01 4.19 2.46
CA VAL A 148 21.35 3.60 2.54
C VAL A 148 21.88 3.24 1.16
N ALA A 149 21.07 2.63 0.31
CA ALA A 149 21.44 2.28 -1.07
C ALA A 149 21.82 3.54 -1.89
N GLN A 150 21.06 4.63 -1.77
CA GLN A 150 21.35 5.89 -2.44
C GLN A 150 22.69 6.48 -1.98
N ILE A 151 22.95 6.49 -0.68
CA ILE A 151 24.22 6.97 -0.13
C ILE A 151 25.41 6.15 -0.65
N MET A 152 25.26 4.81 -0.70
CA MET A 152 26.30 3.91 -1.20
C MET A 152 26.59 4.14 -2.70
N ILE A 153 25.54 4.26 -3.51
CA ILE A 153 25.68 4.50 -4.96
C ILE A 153 26.37 5.85 -5.19
N TYR A 154 25.94 6.90 -4.47
CA TYR A 154 26.51 8.23 -4.60
C TYR A 154 27.97 8.28 -4.15
N SER A 155 28.29 7.68 -3.00
CA SER A 155 29.65 7.58 -2.47
C SER A 155 30.59 6.80 -3.38
N GLY A 156 30.08 5.72 -4.01
CA GLY A 156 30.86 4.93 -4.96
C GLY A 156 31.16 5.67 -6.27
N SER A 157 30.22 6.53 -6.71
CA SER A 157 30.39 7.37 -7.90
C SER A 157 31.41 8.48 -7.68
N TYR A 158 31.46 9.05 -6.47
CA TYR A 158 32.39 10.14 -6.14
C TYR A 158 33.85 9.70 -6.01
N LYS A 159 34.11 8.42 -5.70
CA LYS A 159 35.46 7.85 -5.62
C LYS A 159 36.09 7.52 -6.98
N LYS A 160 35.31 7.58 -8.07
CA LYS A 160 35.78 7.25 -9.44
C LYS A 160 36.19 8.47 -10.28
N ASN A 161 35.94 9.68 -9.78
CA ASN A 161 36.43 10.94 -10.35
C ASN A 161 37.55 11.50 -9.47
#